data_5c68908307d88c6162b063072d6c6e88
#
_entry.id   5c68908307d88c6162b063072d6c6e88
#
_cell.length_a   1.000
_cell.length_b   1.000
_cell.length_c   1.000
_cell.angle_alpha   90.00
_cell.angle_beta   90.00
_cell.angle_gamma   90.00
#
_symmetry.space_group_name_H-M   'P 1'
#
loop_
_entity.id
_entity.type
_entity.pdbx_description
1 polymer ?
#
loop_
_entity_poly.entity_id
_entity_poly.type
_entity_poly.pdbx_seq_one_letter_code
_entity_poly.pdbx_strand_id
1 'polypeptide(L)' 'DGKVQEEPQLNELQSQEILLGLQSGVDVSVYADARYTCRQMEQIRIMLERGLDPSELLVYKDQ' A
#
# COMPACT_ATOMS: atom_id res chain seq x y z
N ASP A 1 7.53 29.12 8.41
CA ASP A 1 7.48 28.53 8.34
C ASP A 1 7.66 27.55 8.46
N GLY A 2 7.63 27.20 8.58
CA GLY A 2 7.85 26.18 8.42
C GLY A 2 7.50 25.07 8.94
N LYS A 3 6.84 24.92 9.28
CA LYS A 3 6.61 23.86 9.74
C LYS A 3 6.28 22.87 9.01
N VAL A 4 6.75 22.32 8.91
CA VAL A 4 6.69 21.31 7.99
C VAL A 4 5.97 20.09 8.49
N GLN A 5 5.17 19.51 7.68
CA GLN A 5 4.52 18.30 8.05
C GLN A 5 5.43 17.15 7.96
N GLU A 6 5.39 16.34 8.95
CA GLU A 6 6.21 15.16 8.97
C GLU A 6 5.44 13.92 8.60
N GLU A 7 4.28 14.07 8.01
CA GLU A 7 3.47 12.92 7.66
C GLU A 7 4.10 12.13 6.54
N PRO A 8 4.05 10.81 6.62
CA PRO A 8 4.55 9.99 5.51
C PRO A 8 3.76 10.27 4.26
N GLN A 9 4.46 10.34 3.16
CA GLN A 9 3.82 10.58 1.88
C GLN A 9 4.23 9.49 0.92
N LEU A 10 3.32 9.18 0.00
CA LEU A 10 3.60 8.18 -1.00
C LEU A 10 4.65 8.70 -1.97
N ASN A 11 5.63 7.88 -2.27
CA ASN A 11 6.60 8.22 -3.30
C ASN A 11 6.14 7.58 -4.62
N GLU A 12 6.93 7.77 -5.66
CA GLU A 12 6.57 7.28 -6.97
C GLU A 12 6.39 5.78 -7.02
N LEU A 13 7.29 5.05 -6.37
CA LEU A 13 7.22 3.60 -6.39
C LEU A 13 5.99 3.10 -5.66
N GLN A 14 5.67 3.72 -4.54
CA GLN A 14 4.49 3.35 -3.80
C GLN A 14 3.23 3.65 -4.60
N SER A 15 3.21 4.81 -5.25
CA SER A 15 2.06 5.18 -6.06
C SER A 15 1.86 4.22 -7.21
N GLN A 16 2.95 3.73 -7.79
CA GLN A 16 2.85 2.77 -8.86
C GLN A 16 2.21 1.47 -8.41
N GLU A 17 2.55 1.02 -7.20
CA GLU A 17 1.94 -0.20 -6.69
C GLU A 17 0.44 -0.03 -6.50
N ILE A 18 0.03 1.14 -6.06
CA ILE A 18 -1.40 1.40 -5.92
C ILE A 18 -2.07 1.41 -7.29
N LEU A 19 -1.44 2.05 -8.27
CA LEU A 19 -1.99 2.11 -9.60
C LEU A 19 -2.12 0.71 -10.21
N LEU A 20 -1.09 -0.11 -10.03
CA LEU A 20 -1.13 -1.48 -10.52
C LEU A 20 -2.28 -2.26 -9.88
N GLY A 21 -2.50 -2.03 -8.60
CA GLY A 21 -3.61 -2.68 -7.93
C GLY A 21 -4.95 -2.25 -8.48
N LEU A 22 -5.09 -0.95 -8.75
CA LEU A 22 -6.33 -0.44 -9.33
C LEU A 22 -6.57 -1.07 -10.70
N GLN A 23 -5.51 -1.21 -11.48
CA GLN A 23 -5.62 -1.79 -12.81
C GLN A 23 -5.98 -3.27 -12.73
N SER A 24 -5.55 -3.94 -11.68
CA SER A 24 -5.87 -5.35 -11.48
C SER A 24 -7.25 -5.54 -10.87
N GLY A 25 -7.86 -4.48 -10.38
CA GLY A 25 -9.18 -4.58 -9.79
C GLY A 25 -9.18 -5.00 -8.34
N VAL A 26 -8.02 -4.94 -7.66
CA VAL A 26 -7.97 -5.28 -6.25
C VAL A 26 -8.29 -4.06 -5.40
N ASP A 27 -8.63 -4.31 -4.14
CA ASP A 27 -8.98 -3.24 -3.21
C ASP A 27 -7.70 -2.62 -2.67
N VAL A 28 -7.23 -1.57 -3.31
CA VAL A 28 -5.96 -0.95 -2.92
C VAL A 28 -6.02 -0.28 -1.57
N SER A 29 -7.22 0.01 -1.06
CA SER A 29 -7.31 0.63 0.25
C SER A 29 -6.72 -0.26 1.33
N VAL A 30 -6.56 -1.54 1.05
CA VAL A 30 -5.96 -2.48 1.97
C VAL A 30 -4.49 -2.11 2.24
N TYR A 31 -3.79 -1.60 1.24
CA TYR A 31 -2.37 -1.31 1.40
C TYR A 31 -1.99 0.12 1.04
N ALA A 32 -2.95 0.98 0.76
CA ALA A 32 -2.67 2.35 0.35
C ALA A 32 -2.28 3.19 1.55
N ASP A 33 -1.14 2.90 2.12
CA ASP A 33 -0.65 3.52 3.34
C ASP A 33 0.83 3.78 3.15
N ALA A 34 1.24 5.03 3.29
CA ALA A 34 2.62 5.42 3.03
C ALA A 34 3.61 4.76 3.97
N ARG A 35 3.16 4.15 5.04
CA ARG A 35 4.04 3.43 5.94
C ARG A 35 4.52 2.10 5.36
N TYR A 36 3.79 1.55 4.40
CA TYR A 36 4.25 0.35 3.70
C TYR A 36 5.30 0.75 2.68
N THR A 37 6.35 -0.05 2.56
CA THR A 37 7.31 0.15 1.48
C THR A 37 6.68 -0.34 0.19
N CYS A 38 7.27 0.04 -0.93
CA CYS A 38 6.75 -0.44 -2.21
C CYS A 38 6.82 -1.96 -2.28
N ARG A 39 7.83 -2.55 -1.65
CA ARG A 39 7.96 -3.99 -1.63
C ARG A 39 6.82 -4.64 -0.86
N GLN A 40 6.49 -4.06 0.29
CA GLN A 40 5.37 -4.57 1.08
C GLN A 40 4.07 -4.44 0.31
N MET A 41 3.89 -3.31 -0.35
CA MET A 41 2.69 -3.11 -1.16
C MET A 41 2.60 -4.13 -2.27
N GLU A 42 3.73 -4.41 -2.91
CA GLU A 42 3.76 -5.38 -3.98
C GLU A 42 3.33 -6.76 -3.49
N GLN A 43 3.85 -7.18 -2.35
CA GLN A 43 3.49 -8.47 -1.81
C GLN A 43 2.00 -8.55 -1.51
N ILE A 44 1.47 -7.50 -0.90
CA ILE A 44 0.05 -7.48 -0.58
C ILE A 44 -0.78 -7.50 -1.85
N ARG A 45 -0.38 -6.69 -2.84
CA ARG A 45 -1.10 -6.64 -4.11
C ARG A 45 -1.15 -8.01 -4.77
N ILE A 46 -0.02 -8.69 -4.80
CA ILE A 46 0.04 -10.00 -5.43
C ILE A 46 -0.89 -10.97 -4.73
N MET A 47 -0.93 -10.94 -3.41
CA MET A 47 -1.82 -11.82 -2.69
C MET A 47 -3.27 -11.50 -3.00
N LEU A 48 -3.61 -10.22 -3.08
CA LEU A 48 -4.97 -9.82 -3.42
C LEU A 48 -5.33 -10.27 -4.84
N GLU A 49 -4.37 -10.18 -5.76
CA GLU A 49 -4.62 -10.60 -7.14
C GLU A 49 -4.89 -12.09 -7.22
N ARG A 50 -4.29 -12.85 -6.32
CA ARG A 50 -4.44 -14.30 -6.30
C ARG A 50 -5.61 -14.75 -5.42
N GLY A 51 -6.30 -13.81 -4.80
CA GLY A 51 -7.40 -14.16 -3.92
C GLY A 51 -6.96 -14.72 -2.59
N LEU A 52 -5.72 -14.43 -2.20
CA LEU A 52 -5.18 -14.89 -0.93
C LEU A 52 -5.41 -13.83 0.14
N ASP A 53 -5.37 -14.26 1.39
CA ASP A 53 -5.61 -13.37 2.52
C ASP A 53 -4.30 -12.73 2.97
N PRO A 54 -4.10 -11.42 2.78
CA PRO A 54 -2.85 -10.76 3.13
C PRO A 54 -2.77 -10.31 4.57
N SER A 55 -3.65 -10.81 5.43
CA SER A 55 -3.72 -10.31 6.82
C SER A 55 -2.39 -10.27 7.51
N GLU A 56 -1.56 -11.28 7.29
CA GLU A 56 -0.28 -11.36 7.98
C GLU A 56 0.68 -10.28 7.53
N LEU A 57 0.46 -9.72 6.35
CA LEU A 57 1.31 -8.66 5.83
C LEU A 57 0.81 -7.28 6.20
N LEU A 58 -0.39 -7.18 6.73
CA LEU A 58 -1.02 -5.89 7.02
C LEU A 58 -0.62 -5.40 8.40
N VAL A 59 0.67 -5.09 8.55
CA VAL A 59 1.21 -4.71 9.85
C VAL A 59 0.80 -3.32 10.29
N TYR A 60 0.32 -2.50 9.37
CA TYR A 60 -0.14 -1.14 9.71
C TYR A 60 -1.64 -1.01 9.64
N LYS A 61 -2.31 -2.14 9.74
CA LYS A 61 -3.75 -2.12 9.65
C LYS A 61 -4.32 -1.37 10.85
N ASP A 62 -5.34 -0.58 10.61
CA ASP A 62 -6.00 0.14 11.68
C ASP A 62 -6.70 -0.79 12.63
N GLN A 63 -6.79 -0.37 13.86
CA GLN A 63 -7.48 -1.15 14.87
C GLN A 63 -8.96 -0.81 14.95
#